data_8de5497e76f5bddb63223fdc735cdce0
#
_entry.id   8de5497e76f5bddb63223fdc735cdce0
#
_cell.length_a   1.000
_cell.length_b   1.000
_cell.length_c   1.000
_cell.angle_alpha   90.00
_cell.angle_beta   90.00
_cell.angle_gamma   90.00
#
_symmetry.space_group_name_H-M   'P 1'
#
loop_
_entity.id
_entity.type
_entity.pdbx_description
1 polymer ?
#
loop_
_entity_poly.entity_id
_entity_poly.type
_entity_poly.pdbx_seq_one_letter_code
_entity_poly.pdbx_strand_id
1 'polypeptide(L)'
;MKLAIISVTLQGQNVANWIAQILKDDHTVLTIDLYHKKVKDTIGKIFSQYDCILGIMASGIMIRSVCSQLKDKTKDPAILVMDEREKHVITLLSGHIGGGNDYNLKIAELVSADSVITTATDVIGKMGIDTLARKYYLNINNPSKIRFINKALVEGKNVELALTSQFEFIYENKLVKESYLKIPSKFNKIAAYSNDNTIILTPKKLVVGLGARKGISKNDILFAVEEVFHNLRLPILRIDALATAEPKKDERGILDAARELDVPLEIISLDKLRSFKDSQCSESYWVKKVFGVSGVSEPAALLSAGKDAKLIFRKKALNKVTVAVAVANHP
;
A
#
# COMPACT_ATOMS: atom_id res chain seq x y z
N MET A 1 -4.36 -0.12 4.02
CA MET A 1 -5.11 1.17 3.96
C MET A 1 -5.97 1.37 5.19
N LYS A 2 -6.21 2.62 5.60
CA LYS A 2 -7.26 2.98 6.56
C LYS A 2 -8.53 3.34 5.77
N LEU A 3 -9.63 2.63 6.00
CA LEU A 3 -10.87 2.75 5.24
C LEU A 3 -11.99 3.29 6.12
N ALA A 4 -12.66 4.36 5.68
CA ALA A 4 -13.95 4.79 6.22
C ALA A 4 -15.07 4.40 5.24
N ILE A 5 -16.16 3.81 5.73
CA ILE A 5 -17.35 3.54 4.92
C ILE A 5 -18.50 4.36 5.49
N ILE A 6 -19.14 5.17 4.63
CA ILE A 6 -20.24 6.07 5.02
C ILE A 6 -21.48 5.68 4.27
N SER A 7 -22.59 5.45 4.99
CA SER A 7 -23.90 5.14 4.41
C SER A 7 -24.94 6.18 4.78
N VAL A 8 -26.02 6.28 3.97
CA VAL A 8 -27.11 7.23 4.19
C VAL A 8 -28.40 6.52 4.61
N THR A 9 -28.69 5.40 4.01
CA THR A 9 -29.91 4.61 4.23
C THR A 9 -29.64 3.36 5.05
N LEU A 10 -30.67 2.70 5.54
CA LEU A 10 -30.54 1.42 6.23
C LEU A 10 -29.99 0.33 5.31
N GLN A 11 -30.42 0.30 4.04
CA GLN A 11 -29.88 -0.65 3.06
C GLN A 11 -28.38 -0.41 2.84
N GLY A 12 -27.98 0.84 2.62
CA GLY A 12 -26.56 1.20 2.50
C GLY A 12 -25.74 0.87 3.77
N GLN A 13 -26.35 0.92 4.95
CA GLN A 13 -25.69 0.49 6.20
C GLN A 13 -25.47 -1.02 6.24
N ASN A 14 -26.43 -1.82 5.76
CA ASN A 14 -26.27 -3.27 5.66
C ASN A 14 -25.11 -3.62 4.70
N VAL A 15 -25.03 -2.95 3.56
CA VAL A 15 -23.93 -3.11 2.60
C VAL A 15 -22.58 -2.71 3.23
N ALA A 16 -22.52 -1.60 3.98
CA ALA A 16 -21.34 -1.17 4.69
C ALA A 16 -20.83 -2.21 5.70
N ASN A 17 -21.75 -2.77 6.48
CA ASN A 17 -21.43 -3.83 7.45
C ASN A 17 -20.91 -5.10 6.76
N TRP A 18 -21.52 -5.48 5.65
CA TRP A 18 -21.11 -6.65 4.87
C TRP A 18 -19.70 -6.48 4.27
N ILE A 19 -19.42 -5.32 3.65
CA ILE A 19 -18.09 -5.00 3.13
C ILE A 19 -17.04 -5.01 4.24
N ALA A 20 -17.35 -4.42 5.40
CA ALA A 20 -16.45 -4.42 6.54
C ALA A 20 -16.14 -5.84 7.04
N GLN A 21 -17.14 -6.73 7.04
CA GLN A 21 -16.98 -8.13 7.42
C GLN A 21 -16.07 -8.89 6.43
N ILE A 22 -16.26 -8.74 5.12
CA ILE A 22 -15.43 -9.38 4.10
C ILE A 22 -13.97 -8.91 4.20
N LEU A 23 -13.77 -7.61 4.40
CA LEU A 23 -12.43 -7.00 4.48
C LEU A 23 -11.72 -7.22 5.83
N LYS A 24 -12.39 -7.82 6.82
CA LYS A 24 -11.83 -8.01 8.18
C LYS A 24 -10.53 -8.80 8.17
N ASP A 25 -10.47 -9.83 7.33
CA ASP A 25 -9.32 -10.74 7.21
C ASP A 25 -8.31 -10.29 6.13
N ASP A 26 -8.55 -9.16 5.50
CA ASP A 26 -7.62 -8.58 4.57
C ASP A 26 -6.52 -7.80 5.30
N HIS A 27 -5.33 -8.37 5.35
CA HIS A 27 -4.20 -7.79 6.05
C HIS A 27 -3.63 -6.50 5.42
N THR A 28 -4.05 -6.14 4.20
CA THR A 28 -3.70 -4.84 3.59
C THR A 28 -4.61 -3.70 4.07
N VAL A 29 -5.75 -4.05 4.71
CA VAL A 29 -6.68 -3.09 5.33
C VAL A 29 -6.33 -2.95 6.81
N LEU A 30 -5.83 -1.80 7.22
CA LEU A 30 -5.34 -1.56 8.57
C LEU A 30 -6.48 -1.32 9.56
N THR A 31 -7.43 -0.47 9.18
CA THR A 31 -8.64 -0.17 9.96
C THR A 31 -9.83 -0.01 9.04
N ILE A 32 -11.02 -0.33 9.55
CA ILE A 32 -12.31 -0.06 8.90
C ILE A 32 -13.21 0.57 9.93
N ASP A 33 -13.68 1.79 9.62
CA ASP A 33 -14.62 2.49 10.48
C ASP A 33 -15.91 2.79 9.70
N LEU A 34 -17.04 2.56 10.34
CA LEU A 34 -18.37 2.68 9.75
C LEU A 34 -19.08 3.92 10.27
N TYR A 35 -19.64 4.69 9.36
CA TYR A 35 -20.40 5.89 9.66
C TYR A 35 -21.79 5.81 8.99
N HIS A 36 -22.78 6.37 9.66
CA HIS A 36 -24.15 6.40 9.14
C HIS A 36 -24.75 7.78 9.27
N LYS A 37 -25.32 8.30 8.15
CA LYS A 37 -25.92 9.65 8.07
C LYS A 37 -24.92 10.79 8.31
N LYS A 38 -25.40 12.02 8.39
CA LYS A 38 -24.60 13.25 8.63
C LYS A 38 -23.33 13.34 7.77
N VAL A 39 -23.43 12.97 6.49
CA VAL A 39 -22.28 12.76 5.58
C VAL A 39 -21.32 13.95 5.58
N LYS A 40 -21.83 15.18 5.40
CA LYS A 40 -21.02 16.41 5.36
C LYS A 40 -20.24 16.64 6.65
N ASP A 41 -20.89 16.49 7.80
CA ASP A 41 -20.27 16.70 9.11
C ASP A 41 -19.22 15.62 9.41
N THR A 42 -19.56 14.37 9.04
CA THR A 42 -18.64 13.23 9.18
C THR A 42 -17.40 13.44 8.33
N ILE A 43 -17.56 13.73 7.04
CA ILE A 43 -16.43 13.97 6.12
C ILE A 43 -15.56 15.13 6.62
N GLY A 44 -16.15 16.23 7.10
CA GLY A 44 -15.38 17.34 7.65
C GLY A 44 -14.46 16.96 8.81
N LYS A 45 -14.81 15.93 9.58
CA LYS A 45 -14.00 15.42 10.69
C LYS A 45 -12.95 14.40 10.28
N ILE A 46 -13.27 13.53 9.32
CA ILE A 46 -12.45 12.35 9.03
C ILE A 46 -11.61 12.46 7.76
N PHE A 47 -11.80 13.48 6.92
CA PHE A 47 -11.24 13.59 5.58
C PHE A 47 -9.73 13.31 5.50
N SER A 48 -8.95 13.82 6.45
CA SER A 48 -7.49 13.64 6.50
C SER A 48 -7.02 12.45 7.34
N GLN A 49 -7.94 11.64 7.89
CA GLN A 49 -7.59 10.54 8.80
C GLN A 49 -7.50 9.18 8.10
N TYR A 50 -8.10 9.07 6.91
CA TYR A 50 -8.21 7.83 6.15
C TYR A 50 -7.48 7.92 4.81
N ASP A 51 -7.02 6.77 4.33
CA ASP A 51 -6.45 6.65 2.98
C ASP A 51 -7.55 6.57 1.93
N CYS A 52 -8.72 6.00 2.29
CA CYS A 52 -9.86 5.82 1.41
C CYS A 52 -11.19 6.06 2.16
N ILE A 53 -12.10 6.78 1.53
CA ILE A 53 -13.47 6.98 2.00
C ILE A 53 -14.42 6.41 0.94
N LEU A 54 -15.16 5.36 1.29
CA LEU A 54 -16.19 4.75 0.47
C LEU A 54 -17.57 5.26 0.91
N GLY A 55 -18.29 5.92 0.02
CA GLY A 55 -19.67 6.33 0.26
C GLY A 55 -20.66 5.37 -0.38
N ILE A 56 -21.56 4.77 0.41
CA ILE A 56 -22.69 3.99 -0.12
C ILE A 56 -23.87 4.95 -0.24
N MET A 57 -23.91 5.64 -1.38
CA MET A 57 -24.83 6.74 -1.65
C MET A 57 -24.74 7.21 -3.10
N ALA A 58 -25.65 8.09 -3.51
CA ALA A 58 -25.55 8.76 -4.80
C ALA A 58 -24.28 9.63 -4.91
N SER A 59 -23.58 9.59 -6.06
CA SER A 59 -22.34 10.35 -6.31
C SER A 59 -22.49 11.84 -6.01
N GLY A 60 -23.63 12.45 -6.34
CA GLY A 60 -23.89 13.87 -6.07
C GLY A 60 -23.92 14.24 -4.57
N ILE A 61 -24.29 13.31 -3.68
CA ILE A 61 -24.25 13.51 -2.23
C ILE A 61 -22.77 13.56 -1.79
N MET A 62 -21.97 12.59 -2.24
CA MET A 62 -20.54 12.52 -1.90
C MET A 62 -19.80 13.75 -2.41
N ILE A 63 -19.95 14.13 -3.69
CA ILE A 63 -19.29 15.28 -4.29
C ILE A 63 -19.56 16.56 -3.47
N ARG A 64 -20.84 16.84 -3.17
CA ARG A 64 -21.20 18.03 -2.37
C ARG A 64 -20.62 18.00 -0.95
N SER A 65 -20.42 16.81 -0.40
CA SER A 65 -19.90 16.66 0.96
C SER A 65 -18.38 16.83 1.05
N VAL A 66 -17.62 16.41 0.01
CA VAL A 66 -16.16 16.50 0.00
C VAL A 66 -15.66 17.83 -0.55
N CYS A 67 -16.45 18.56 -1.34
CA CYS A 67 -16.02 19.72 -2.11
C CYS A 67 -15.28 20.78 -1.26
N SER A 68 -15.74 21.06 -0.04
CA SER A 68 -15.13 22.03 0.87
C SER A 68 -13.83 21.55 1.53
N GLN A 69 -13.50 20.26 1.42
CA GLN A 69 -12.30 19.66 2.04
C GLN A 69 -11.14 19.51 1.07
N LEU A 70 -11.41 19.59 -0.25
CA LEU A 70 -10.43 19.35 -1.30
C LEU A 70 -9.30 20.38 -1.26
N LYS A 71 -8.06 19.89 -1.31
CA LYS A 71 -6.85 20.73 -1.29
C LYS A 71 -5.92 20.40 -2.43
N ASP A 72 -5.46 19.14 -2.50
CA ASP A 72 -4.45 18.70 -3.44
C ASP A 72 -4.60 17.21 -3.71
N LYS A 73 -4.63 16.82 -5.00
CA LYS A 73 -4.75 15.43 -5.44
C LYS A 73 -3.64 14.50 -4.94
N THR A 74 -2.52 15.04 -4.44
CA THR A 74 -1.41 14.27 -3.89
C THR A 74 -1.55 14.02 -2.39
N LYS A 75 -2.49 14.72 -1.71
CA LYS A 75 -2.71 14.65 -0.26
C LYS A 75 -4.11 14.22 0.11
N ASP A 76 -5.09 14.52 -0.75
CA ASP A 76 -6.49 14.18 -0.51
C ASP A 76 -6.69 12.65 -0.57
N PRO A 77 -7.51 12.08 0.33
CA PRO A 77 -7.79 10.65 0.33
C PRO A 77 -8.47 10.20 -0.97
N ALA A 78 -8.39 8.91 -1.25
CA ALA A 78 -9.21 8.30 -2.28
C ALA A 78 -10.69 8.41 -1.92
N ILE A 79 -11.52 8.90 -2.83
CA ILE A 79 -12.98 8.96 -2.65
C ILE A 79 -13.64 8.03 -3.65
N LEU A 80 -14.33 7.04 -3.12
CA LEU A 80 -15.10 6.08 -3.87
C LEU A 80 -16.59 6.21 -3.53
N VAL A 81 -17.42 5.84 -4.48
CA VAL A 81 -18.88 5.73 -4.28
C VAL A 81 -19.34 4.38 -4.81
N MET A 82 -20.28 3.78 -4.10
CA MET A 82 -20.99 2.56 -4.48
C MET A 82 -22.50 2.76 -4.35
N ASP A 83 -23.25 2.17 -5.25
CA ASP A 83 -24.70 2.11 -5.12
C ASP A 83 -25.15 1.05 -4.09
N GLU A 84 -26.37 1.15 -3.59
CA GLU A 84 -26.90 0.26 -2.54
C GLU A 84 -27.23 -1.17 -3.01
N ARG A 85 -27.09 -1.44 -4.30
CA ARG A 85 -27.25 -2.78 -4.89
C ARG A 85 -25.91 -3.39 -5.30
N GLU A 86 -24.81 -2.74 -4.88
CA GLU A 86 -23.42 -3.20 -5.10
C GLU A 86 -23.09 -3.44 -6.59
N LYS A 87 -23.77 -2.74 -7.51
CA LYS A 87 -23.56 -2.94 -8.95
C LYS A 87 -22.32 -2.22 -9.46
N HIS A 88 -22.04 -1.03 -8.93
CA HIS A 88 -20.98 -0.18 -9.44
C HIS A 88 -20.11 0.38 -8.30
N VAL A 89 -18.82 0.34 -8.44
CA VAL A 89 -17.86 1.08 -7.63
C VAL A 89 -17.22 2.14 -8.49
N ILE A 90 -17.37 3.41 -8.10
CA ILE A 90 -16.94 4.57 -8.90
C ILE A 90 -15.80 5.28 -8.18
N THR A 91 -14.66 5.48 -8.86
CA THR A 91 -13.60 6.36 -8.38
C THR A 91 -13.95 7.81 -8.67
N LEU A 92 -14.15 8.63 -7.63
CA LEU A 92 -14.42 10.05 -7.79
C LEU A 92 -13.17 10.91 -7.72
N LEU A 93 -12.26 10.64 -6.76
CA LEU A 93 -11.08 11.47 -6.51
C LEU A 93 -9.86 10.62 -6.15
N SER A 94 -8.67 11.19 -6.39
CA SER A 94 -7.36 10.63 -6.01
C SER A 94 -7.12 9.21 -6.54
N GLY A 95 -7.48 8.98 -7.81
CA GLY A 95 -7.42 7.66 -8.45
C GLY A 95 -6.02 7.05 -8.46
N HIS A 96 -4.98 7.81 -8.85
CA HIS A 96 -3.59 7.34 -8.99
C HIS A 96 -2.82 7.41 -7.66
N ILE A 97 -2.27 8.58 -7.30
CA ILE A 97 -1.42 8.75 -6.10
C ILE A 97 -2.16 8.35 -4.82
N GLY A 98 -3.41 8.76 -4.67
CA GLY A 98 -4.24 8.37 -3.54
C GLY A 98 -4.68 6.90 -3.55
N GLY A 99 -4.54 6.21 -4.69
CA GLY A 99 -4.84 4.80 -4.85
C GLY A 99 -6.30 4.46 -5.07
N GLY A 100 -7.13 5.45 -5.37
CA GLY A 100 -8.58 5.23 -5.56
C GLY A 100 -8.89 4.16 -6.60
N ASN A 101 -8.13 4.09 -7.71
CA ASN A 101 -8.36 3.09 -8.75
C ASN A 101 -8.02 1.66 -8.26
N ASP A 102 -6.93 1.49 -7.52
CA ASP A 102 -6.59 0.17 -6.95
C ASP A 102 -7.59 -0.27 -5.88
N TYR A 103 -8.06 0.67 -5.03
CA TYR A 103 -9.09 0.39 -4.03
C TYR A 103 -10.44 0.09 -4.68
N ASN A 104 -10.79 0.79 -5.75
CA ASN A 104 -11.98 0.53 -6.55
C ASN A 104 -11.96 -0.89 -7.12
N LEU A 105 -10.90 -1.25 -7.86
CA LEU A 105 -10.74 -2.60 -8.42
C LEU A 105 -10.85 -3.69 -7.33
N LYS A 106 -10.19 -3.47 -6.19
CA LYS A 106 -10.22 -4.40 -5.06
C LYS A 106 -11.62 -4.58 -4.49
N ILE A 107 -12.33 -3.48 -4.22
CA ILE A 107 -13.68 -3.52 -3.65
C ILE A 107 -14.65 -4.11 -4.67
N ALA A 108 -14.58 -3.70 -5.94
CA ALA A 108 -15.42 -4.21 -7.01
C ALA A 108 -15.25 -5.74 -7.19
N GLU A 109 -14.01 -6.24 -7.18
CA GLU A 109 -13.71 -7.68 -7.24
C GLU A 109 -14.35 -8.44 -6.06
N LEU A 110 -14.25 -7.90 -4.84
CA LEU A 110 -14.79 -8.54 -3.63
C LEU A 110 -16.32 -8.67 -3.63
N VAL A 111 -17.02 -7.69 -4.20
CA VAL A 111 -18.48 -7.66 -4.20
C VAL A 111 -19.08 -8.02 -5.57
N SER A 112 -18.24 -8.41 -6.54
CA SER A 112 -18.63 -8.69 -7.92
C SER A 112 -19.37 -7.53 -8.62
N ALA A 113 -18.90 -6.30 -8.33
CA ALA A 113 -19.41 -5.06 -8.91
C ALA A 113 -18.63 -4.65 -10.16
N ASP A 114 -19.23 -3.80 -10.98
CA ASP A 114 -18.54 -3.13 -12.07
C ASP A 114 -17.66 -2.00 -11.53
N SER A 115 -16.36 -2.06 -11.84
CA SER A 115 -15.40 -1.01 -11.52
C SER A 115 -15.49 0.13 -12.54
N VAL A 116 -15.81 1.34 -12.10
CA VAL A 116 -15.90 2.54 -12.96
C VAL A 116 -14.70 3.43 -12.70
N ILE A 117 -13.74 3.42 -13.62
CA ILE A 117 -12.52 4.21 -13.62
C ILE A 117 -12.49 5.04 -14.89
N THR A 118 -12.33 6.36 -14.75
CA THR A 118 -12.37 7.32 -15.88
C THR A 118 -11.01 7.96 -16.17
N THR A 119 -9.95 7.56 -15.47
CA THR A 119 -8.62 8.13 -15.63
C THR A 119 -8.03 7.76 -16.99
N ALA A 120 -7.58 8.75 -17.75
CA ALA A 120 -7.22 8.58 -19.15
C ALA A 120 -6.17 7.48 -19.41
N THR A 121 -5.14 7.37 -18.58
CA THR A 121 -4.11 6.32 -18.71
C THR A 121 -4.69 4.92 -18.50
N ASP A 122 -5.59 4.75 -17.51
CA ASP A 122 -6.24 3.46 -17.23
C ASP A 122 -7.16 3.05 -18.39
N VAL A 123 -7.95 4.00 -18.92
CA VAL A 123 -8.89 3.75 -20.04
C VAL A 123 -8.17 3.26 -21.29
N ILE A 124 -6.96 3.76 -21.58
CA ILE A 124 -6.16 3.34 -22.75
C ILE A 124 -5.21 2.17 -22.43
N GLY A 125 -5.30 1.58 -21.24
CA GLY A 125 -4.44 0.45 -20.85
C GLY A 125 -2.97 0.82 -20.67
N LYS A 126 -2.66 2.04 -20.23
CA LYS A 126 -1.28 2.49 -19.96
C LYS A 126 -1.07 2.69 -18.45
N MET A 127 0.12 2.36 -17.95
CA MET A 127 0.50 2.63 -16.56
C MET A 127 1.06 4.05 -16.45
N GLY A 128 0.31 4.96 -15.83
CA GLY A 128 0.81 6.30 -15.51
C GLY A 128 2.04 6.24 -14.60
N ILE A 129 2.91 7.27 -14.67
CA ILE A 129 4.14 7.31 -13.87
C ILE A 129 3.85 7.38 -12.36
N ASP A 130 2.76 8.00 -11.97
CA ASP A 130 2.29 8.08 -10.60
C ASP A 130 1.69 6.74 -10.11
N THR A 131 0.99 6.01 -10.97
CA THR A 131 0.53 4.63 -10.71
C THR A 131 1.72 3.70 -10.54
N LEU A 132 2.75 3.80 -11.41
CA LEU A 132 3.99 3.02 -11.29
C LEU A 132 4.70 3.31 -9.96
N ALA A 133 4.88 4.59 -9.64
CA ALA A 133 5.55 5.01 -8.41
C ALA A 133 4.81 4.51 -7.16
N ARG A 134 3.48 4.60 -7.13
CA ARG A 134 2.67 4.09 -6.04
C ARG A 134 2.77 2.57 -5.92
N LYS A 135 2.62 1.84 -7.02
CA LYS A 135 2.66 0.37 -7.04
C LYS A 135 3.96 -0.18 -6.45
N TYR A 136 5.10 0.42 -6.78
CA TYR A 136 6.41 -0.06 -6.35
C TYR A 136 7.00 0.71 -5.17
N TYR A 137 6.20 1.54 -4.49
CA TYR A 137 6.62 2.37 -3.35
C TYR A 137 7.84 3.23 -3.66
N LEU A 138 7.73 3.99 -4.75
CA LEU A 138 8.72 4.99 -5.15
C LEU A 138 8.19 6.39 -4.84
N ASN A 139 9.06 7.28 -4.42
CA ASN A 139 8.75 8.70 -4.25
C ASN A 139 8.99 9.43 -5.58
N ILE A 140 8.12 10.37 -5.92
CA ILE A 140 8.25 11.23 -7.11
C ILE A 140 8.87 12.56 -6.69
N ASN A 141 10.12 12.82 -7.11
CA ASN A 141 10.84 14.03 -6.69
C ASN A 141 10.26 15.32 -7.30
N ASN A 142 9.54 15.20 -8.43
CA ASN A 142 8.99 16.34 -9.17
C ASN A 142 7.52 16.13 -9.57
N PRO A 143 6.56 16.16 -8.61
CA PRO A 143 5.16 15.82 -8.88
C PRO A 143 4.49 16.71 -9.95
N SER A 144 4.92 17.96 -10.09
CA SER A 144 4.39 18.89 -11.10
C SER A 144 4.58 18.40 -12.55
N LYS A 145 5.57 17.54 -12.77
CA LYS A 145 5.87 16.98 -14.11
C LYS A 145 5.06 15.72 -14.44
N ILE A 146 4.36 15.11 -13.49
CA ILE A 146 3.52 13.91 -13.73
C ILE A 146 2.60 14.11 -14.92
N ARG A 147 1.94 15.26 -15.00
CA ARG A 147 0.99 15.59 -16.08
C ARG A 147 1.61 15.50 -17.47
N PHE A 148 2.89 15.87 -17.62
CA PHE A 148 3.56 15.87 -18.93
C PHE A 148 3.92 14.45 -19.37
N ILE A 149 4.43 13.62 -18.44
CA ILE A 149 4.74 12.20 -18.70
C ILE A 149 3.44 11.44 -19.03
N ASN A 150 2.40 11.58 -18.18
CA ASN A 150 1.13 10.89 -18.42
C ASN A 150 0.43 11.38 -19.70
N LYS A 151 0.50 12.68 -20.02
CA LYS A 151 0.00 13.21 -21.29
C LYS A 151 0.71 12.57 -22.48
N ALA A 152 2.04 12.44 -22.43
CA ALA A 152 2.79 11.79 -23.50
C ALA A 152 2.36 10.33 -23.71
N LEU A 153 2.12 9.58 -22.61
CA LEU A 153 1.58 8.22 -22.69
C LEU A 153 0.20 8.18 -23.35
N VAL A 154 -0.69 9.11 -22.98
CA VAL A 154 -2.06 9.20 -23.55
C VAL A 154 -2.03 9.57 -25.03
N GLU A 155 -1.10 10.44 -25.44
CA GLU A 155 -0.90 10.85 -26.84
C GLU A 155 -0.15 9.80 -27.68
N GLY A 156 0.19 8.65 -27.11
CA GLY A 156 0.94 7.59 -27.83
C GLY A 156 2.40 7.96 -28.15
N LYS A 157 2.95 8.97 -27.46
CA LYS A 157 4.36 9.36 -27.60
C LYS A 157 5.26 8.40 -26.83
N ASN A 158 6.49 8.27 -27.28
CA ASN A 158 7.49 7.49 -26.59
C ASN A 158 7.85 8.11 -25.23
N VAL A 159 7.72 7.31 -24.19
CA VAL A 159 8.19 7.62 -22.83
C VAL A 159 9.24 6.60 -22.46
N GLU A 160 10.43 7.06 -22.15
CA GLU A 160 11.56 6.21 -21.78
C GLU A 160 11.57 6.00 -20.26
N LEU A 161 11.91 4.78 -19.81
CA LEU A 161 12.06 4.42 -18.41
C LEU A 161 13.45 3.82 -18.17
N ALA A 162 14.25 4.52 -17.39
CA ALA A 162 15.53 4.05 -16.89
C ALA A 162 15.35 3.39 -15.53
N LEU A 163 15.81 2.16 -15.36
CA LEU A 163 15.78 1.41 -14.10
C LEU A 163 17.20 1.05 -13.70
N THR A 164 17.49 1.10 -12.38
CA THR A 164 18.72 0.54 -11.85
C THR A 164 18.63 -0.99 -11.83
N SER A 165 19.78 -1.69 -11.78
CA SER A 165 19.81 -3.17 -11.76
C SER A 165 18.90 -3.77 -10.67
N GLN A 166 18.88 -3.16 -9.49
CA GLN A 166 18.04 -3.59 -8.36
C GLN A 166 16.52 -3.50 -8.68
N PHE A 167 16.11 -2.63 -9.60
CA PHE A 167 14.69 -2.38 -9.92
C PHE A 167 14.28 -2.84 -11.33
N GLU A 168 15.11 -3.60 -12.03
CA GLU A 168 14.81 -4.13 -13.36
C GLU A 168 13.55 -5.00 -13.37
N PHE A 169 13.21 -5.66 -12.26
CA PHE A 169 11.98 -6.43 -12.10
C PHE A 169 10.71 -5.62 -12.38
N ILE A 170 10.74 -4.29 -12.25
CA ILE A 170 9.60 -3.41 -12.60
C ILE A 170 9.23 -3.58 -14.07
N TYR A 171 10.23 -3.80 -14.94
CA TYR A 171 10.01 -3.97 -16.38
C TYR A 171 9.45 -5.35 -16.74
N GLU A 172 9.36 -6.30 -15.80
CA GLU A 172 8.66 -7.58 -16.03
C GLU A 172 7.13 -7.42 -16.05
N ASN A 173 6.63 -6.34 -15.50
CA ASN A 173 5.19 -6.03 -15.54
C ASN A 173 4.74 -5.70 -16.98
N LYS A 174 3.70 -6.40 -17.45
CA LYS A 174 3.17 -6.24 -18.82
C LYS A 174 2.79 -4.80 -19.13
N LEU A 175 2.05 -4.13 -18.24
CA LEU A 175 1.64 -2.74 -18.46
C LEU A 175 2.82 -1.78 -18.49
N VAL A 176 3.91 -2.05 -17.77
CA VAL A 176 5.13 -1.26 -17.85
C VAL A 176 5.79 -1.44 -19.22
N LYS A 177 5.94 -2.69 -19.68
CA LYS A 177 6.49 -2.99 -21.02
C LYS A 177 5.70 -2.32 -22.13
N GLU A 178 4.39 -2.28 -22.02
CA GLU A 178 3.49 -1.67 -23.00
C GLU A 178 3.45 -0.14 -22.91
N SER A 179 3.85 0.44 -21.78
CA SER A 179 3.77 1.88 -21.52
C SER A 179 5.09 2.61 -21.75
N TYR A 180 6.23 1.94 -21.54
CA TYR A 180 7.54 2.58 -21.48
C TYR A 180 8.55 1.87 -22.37
N LEU A 181 9.46 2.64 -22.94
CA LEU A 181 10.67 2.12 -23.59
C LEU A 181 11.77 1.98 -22.55
N LYS A 182 12.31 0.77 -22.38
CA LYS A 182 13.43 0.52 -21.46
C LYS A 182 14.71 1.15 -22.01
N ILE A 183 15.36 1.96 -21.19
CA ILE A 183 16.69 2.48 -21.49
C ILE A 183 17.66 2.20 -20.32
N PRO A 184 18.98 2.17 -20.57
CA PRO A 184 19.97 2.04 -19.49
C PRO A 184 19.87 3.20 -18.49
N SER A 185 19.99 2.90 -17.18
CA SER A 185 20.03 3.92 -16.16
C SER A 185 21.30 4.77 -16.28
N LYS A 186 21.11 6.09 -16.37
CA LYS A 186 22.19 7.06 -16.20
C LYS A 186 22.30 7.47 -14.73
N PHE A 187 23.51 7.52 -14.20
CA PHE A 187 23.77 7.95 -12.81
C PHE A 187 23.11 7.09 -11.73
N ASN A 188 22.87 5.81 -11.99
CA ASN A 188 22.24 4.88 -11.07
C ASN A 188 20.92 5.41 -10.46
N LYS A 189 20.05 5.98 -11.29
CA LYS A 189 18.76 6.55 -10.89
C LYS A 189 17.61 5.90 -11.64
N ILE A 190 16.47 5.76 -10.96
CA ILE A 190 15.21 5.42 -11.62
C ILE A 190 14.62 6.72 -12.16
N ALA A 191 14.38 6.80 -13.46
CA ALA A 191 13.85 8.01 -14.07
C ALA A 191 12.99 7.72 -15.30
N ALA A 192 11.97 8.55 -15.51
CA ALA A 192 11.17 8.56 -16.73
C ALA A 192 11.42 9.84 -17.52
N TYR A 193 11.52 9.71 -18.86
CA TYR A 193 11.83 10.79 -19.77
C TYR A 193 10.78 10.88 -20.87
N SER A 194 10.37 12.10 -21.20
CA SER A 194 9.56 12.40 -22.37
C SER A 194 9.87 13.82 -22.85
N ASN A 195 10.45 13.96 -24.05
CA ASN A 195 11.00 15.22 -24.55
C ASN A 195 11.89 15.88 -23.47
N ASP A 196 11.64 17.16 -23.15
CA ASP A 196 12.40 17.92 -22.14
C ASP A 196 11.95 17.66 -20.69
N ASN A 197 11.05 16.71 -20.47
CA ASN A 197 10.54 16.41 -19.13
C ASN A 197 11.20 15.16 -18.56
N THR A 198 11.76 15.31 -17.37
CA THR A 198 12.35 14.22 -16.61
C THR A 198 11.70 14.15 -15.23
N ILE A 199 11.30 12.94 -14.84
CA ILE A 199 10.88 12.60 -13.49
C ILE A 199 11.88 11.62 -12.90
N ILE A 200 12.39 11.94 -11.72
CA ILE A 200 13.24 11.03 -10.92
C ILE A 200 12.37 10.36 -9.88
N LEU A 201 12.54 9.06 -9.75
CA LEU A 201 11.86 8.22 -8.77
C LEU A 201 12.89 7.71 -7.75
N THR A 202 12.58 7.84 -6.46
CA THR A 202 13.45 7.40 -5.38
C THR A 202 12.75 6.30 -4.58
N PRO A 203 13.35 5.12 -4.40
CA PRO A 203 12.73 4.05 -3.62
C PRO A 203 12.51 4.46 -2.16
N LYS A 204 11.34 4.13 -1.63
CA LYS A 204 11.06 4.17 -0.19
C LYS A 204 11.48 2.84 0.41
N LYS A 205 12.14 2.85 1.55
CA LYS A 205 12.57 1.63 2.21
C LYS A 205 11.37 0.74 2.59
N LEU A 206 11.34 -0.48 2.06
CA LEU A 206 10.29 -1.48 2.30
C LEU A 206 10.86 -2.61 3.16
N VAL A 207 10.29 -2.79 4.34
CA VAL A 207 10.82 -3.71 5.36
C VAL A 207 9.82 -4.79 5.71
N VAL A 208 10.29 -6.02 5.75
CA VAL A 208 9.55 -7.18 6.24
C VAL A 208 9.92 -7.47 7.68
N GLY A 209 8.98 -7.27 8.59
CA GLY A 209 9.14 -7.63 9.99
C GLY A 209 8.74 -9.07 10.25
N LEU A 210 9.61 -9.80 10.92
CA LEU A 210 9.47 -11.22 11.21
C LEU A 210 9.34 -11.50 12.70
N GLY A 211 8.35 -12.33 13.04
CA GLY A 211 8.29 -13.05 14.31
C GLY A 211 8.31 -14.55 14.02
N ALA A 212 9.10 -15.35 14.72
CA ALA A 212 9.20 -16.78 14.47
C ALA A 212 9.37 -17.58 15.75
N ARG A 213 8.92 -18.84 15.75
CA ARG A 213 9.22 -19.80 16.82
C ARG A 213 10.70 -20.22 16.72
N LYS A 214 11.25 -20.70 17.83
CA LYS A 214 12.61 -21.24 17.88
C LYS A 214 12.73 -22.46 16.98
N GLY A 215 13.86 -22.56 16.24
CA GLY A 215 14.13 -23.67 15.32
C GLY A 215 13.34 -23.61 14.01
N ILE A 216 12.90 -22.42 13.60
CA ILE A 216 12.22 -22.22 12.32
C ILE A 216 13.14 -22.52 11.15
N SER A 217 12.62 -23.14 10.10
CA SER A 217 13.40 -23.39 8.87
C SER A 217 13.43 -22.16 7.96
N LYS A 218 14.47 -22.05 7.12
CA LYS A 218 14.54 -21.06 6.04
C LYS A 218 13.30 -21.13 5.13
N ASN A 219 12.91 -22.33 4.74
CA ASN A 219 11.81 -22.53 3.81
C ASN A 219 10.46 -22.05 4.38
N ASP A 220 10.21 -22.25 5.68
CA ASP A 220 8.99 -21.73 6.32
C ASP A 220 8.94 -20.21 6.28
N ILE A 221 10.09 -19.53 6.43
CA ILE A 221 10.18 -18.07 6.37
C ILE A 221 9.98 -17.58 4.94
N LEU A 222 10.68 -18.16 3.97
CA LEU A 222 10.54 -17.79 2.56
C LEU A 222 9.09 -17.98 2.08
N PHE A 223 8.49 -19.12 2.37
CA PHE A 223 7.08 -19.37 2.07
C PHE A 223 6.16 -18.29 2.66
N ALA A 224 6.35 -17.95 3.96
CA ALA A 224 5.52 -16.95 4.61
C ALA A 224 5.69 -15.55 4.00
N VAL A 225 6.90 -15.19 3.60
CA VAL A 225 7.19 -13.91 2.93
C VAL A 225 6.61 -13.89 1.52
N GLU A 226 6.78 -14.96 0.74
CA GLU A 226 6.20 -15.10 -0.61
C GLU A 226 4.69 -14.97 -0.61
N GLU A 227 4.00 -15.64 0.32
CA GLU A 227 2.55 -15.54 0.49
C GLU A 227 2.09 -14.10 0.77
N VAL A 228 2.83 -13.37 1.61
CA VAL A 228 2.53 -11.97 1.91
C VAL A 228 2.75 -11.09 0.68
N PHE A 229 3.83 -11.29 -0.07
CA PHE A 229 4.14 -10.51 -1.28
C PHE A 229 3.19 -10.83 -2.43
N HIS A 230 2.72 -12.07 -2.54
CA HIS A 230 1.62 -12.44 -3.44
C HIS A 230 0.34 -11.65 -3.11
N ASN A 231 -0.06 -11.59 -1.83
CA ASN A 231 -1.21 -10.80 -1.39
C ASN A 231 -1.04 -9.29 -1.65
N LEU A 232 0.19 -8.77 -1.55
CA LEU A 232 0.52 -7.37 -1.88
C LEU A 232 0.58 -7.13 -3.40
N ARG A 233 0.54 -8.18 -4.23
CA ARG A 233 0.77 -8.13 -5.69
C ARG A 233 2.11 -7.45 -6.03
N LEU A 234 3.13 -7.71 -5.19
CA LEU A 234 4.50 -7.21 -5.33
C LEU A 234 5.48 -8.36 -5.55
N PRO A 235 6.51 -8.18 -6.37
CA PRO A 235 7.60 -9.14 -6.45
C PRO A 235 8.44 -9.12 -5.17
N ILE A 236 8.94 -10.28 -4.76
CA ILE A 236 9.77 -10.43 -3.56
C ILE A 236 11.07 -9.61 -3.64
N LEU A 237 11.56 -9.36 -4.84
CA LEU A 237 12.72 -8.50 -5.14
C LEU A 237 12.54 -7.03 -4.69
N ARG A 238 11.30 -6.65 -4.29
CA ARG A 238 11.03 -5.30 -3.76
C ARG A 238 11.41 -5.15 -2.29
N ILE A 239 11.81 -6.21 -1.61
CA ILE A 239 12.24 -6.16 -0.21
C ILE A 239 13.59 -5.43 -0.11
N ASP A 240 13.68 -4.45 0.80
CA ASP A 240 14.93 -3.74 1.07
C ASP A 240 15.61 -4.26 2.35
N ALA A 241 14.86 -4.82 3.31
CA ALA A 241 15.40 -5.40 4.54
C ALA A 241 14.42 -6.37 5.20
N LEU A 242 14.94 -7.35 5.92
CA LEU A 242 14.21 -8.08 6.94
C LEU A 242 14.49 -7.46 8.31
N ALA A 243 13.52 -7.50 9.23
CA ALA A 243 13.67 -7.02 10.59
C ALA A 243 13.08 -8.00 11.60
N THR A 244 13.78 -8.21 12.72
CA THR A 244 13.29 -9.07 13.82
C THR A 244 13.75 -8.55 15.18
N ALA A 245 13.24 -9.15 16.27
CA ALA A 245 13.65 -8.81 17.62
C ALA A 245 14.98 -9.46 18.02
N GLU A 246 15.74 -8.79 18.88
CA GLU A 246 17.04 -9.23 19.37
C GLU A 246 17.10 -10.70 19.85
N PRO A 247 16.10 -11.29 20.55
CA PRO A 247 16.12 -12.71 20.93
C PRO A 247 16.15 -13.68 19.75
N LYS A 248 15.98 -13.18 18.52
CA LYS A 248 15.97 -13.95 17.28
C LYS A 248 17.19 -13.70 16.38
N LYS A 249 18.18 -12.93 16.86
CA LYS A 249 19.36 -12.55 16.09
C LYS A 249 20.18 -13.75 15.58
N ASP A 250 20.22 -14.86 16.36
CA ASP A 250 20.99 -16.07 16.05
C ASP A 250 20.11 -17.20 15.48
N GLU A 251 18.85 -16.93 15.11
CA GLU A 251 17.95 -17.92 14.53
C GLU A 251 18.36 -18.24 13.09
N ARG A 252 18.94 -19.42 12.88
CA ARG A 252 19.53 -19.84 11.58
C ARG A 252 18.57 -19.67 10.41
N GLY A 253 17.30 -20.08 10.57
CA GLY A 253 16.32 -19.94 9.49
C GLY A 253 16.11 -18.49 9.04
N ILE A 254 16.16 -17.50 9.97
CA ILE A 254 16.03 -16.08 9.62
C ILE A 254 17.30 -15.58 8.91
N LEU A 255 18.47 -15.94 9.41
CA LEU A 255 19.75 -15.57 8.81
C LEU A 255 19.88 -16.13 7.38
N ASP A 256 19.53 -17.39 7.20
CA ASP A 256 19.60 -18.05 5.89
C ASP A 256 18.55 -17.52 4.91
N ALA A 257 17.35 -17.14 5.38
CA ALA A 257 16.35 -16.48 4.55
C ALA A 257 16.81 -15.08 4.11
N ALA A 258 17.44 -14.31 4.99
CA ALA A 258 17.99 -12.99 4.64
C ALA A 258 19.10 -13.09 3.57
N ARG A 259 19.97 -14.11 3.68
CA ARG A 259 21.00 -14.41 2.67
C ARG A 259 20.41 -14.83 1.33
N GLU A 260 19.40 -15.70 1.34
CA GLU A 260 18.71 -16.16 0.11
C GLU A 260 18.02 -15.01 -0.63
N LEU A 261 17.42 -14.08 0.13
CA LEU A 261 16.77 -12.89 -0.42
C LEU A 261 17.76 -11.78 -0.79
N ASP A 262 19.03 -11.93 -0.46
CA ASP A 262 20.11 -10.93 -0.65
C ASP A 262 19.75 -9.57 -0.04
N VAL A 263 19.20 -9.58 1.20
CA VAL A 263 18.82 -8.36 1.92
C VAL A 263 19.40 -8.34 3.34
N PRO A 264 19.67 -7.15 3.91
CA PRO A 264 20.15 -7.02 5.29
C PRO A 264 19.08 -7.51 6.29
N LEU A 265 19.56 -8.13 7.38
CA LEU A 265 18.74 -8.44 8.55
C LEU A 265 18.99 -7.40 9.64
N GLU A 266 17.97 -6.62 9.99
CA GLU A 266 18.01 -5.61 11.03
C GLU A 266 17.47 -6.15 12.36
N ILE A 267 18.28 -6.07 13.41
CA ILE A 267 17.94 -6.57 14.74
C ILE A 267 17.48 -5.41 15.60
N ILE A 268 16.23 -5.49 16.07
CA ILE A 268 15.63 -4.46 16.92
C ILE A 268 15.73 -4.89 18.39
N SER A 269 16.34 -4.05 19.21
CA SER A 269 16.52 -4.32 20.64
C SER A 269 15.15 -4.39 21.36
N LEU A 270 15.07 -5.19 22.41
CA LEU A 270 13.84 -5.31 23.23
C LEU A 270 13.44 -3.97 23.84
N ASP A 271 14.39 -3.11 24.21
CA ASP A 271 14.09 -1.81 24.80
C ASP A 271 13.42 -0.87 23.78
N LYS A 272 13.88 -0.87 22.52
CA LYS A 272 13.20 -0.13 21.44
C LYS A 272 11.78 -0.66 21.22
N LEU A 273 11.60 -1.98 21.21
CA LEU A 273 10.28 -2.59 21.06
C LEU A 273 9.34 -2.27 22.23
N ARG A 274 9.83 -2.23 23.47
CA ARG A 274 9.05 -1.89 24.67
C ARG A 274 8.61 -0.44 24.70
N SER A 275 9.49 0.46 24.27
CA SER A 275 9.20 1.90 24.22
C SER A 275 8.34 2.31 23.02
N PHE A 276 8.27 1.46 21.99
CA PHE A 276 7.54 1.74 20.78
C PHE A 276 6.03 1.57 20.97
N LYS A 277 5.29 2.66 20.75
CA LYS A 277 3.82 2.67 20.77
C LYS A 277 3.31 3.27 19.48
N ASP A 278 2.60 2.49 18.71
CA ASP A 278 1.99 2.92 17.46
C ASP A 278 0.60 2.28 17.32
N SER A 279 -0.39 3.07 16.98
CA SER A 279 -1.77 2.63 16.79
C SER A 279 -1.96 1.65 15.63
N GLN A 280 -0.97 1.53 14.75
CA GLN A 280 -0.96 0.57 13.66
C GLN A 280 -0.66 -0.86 14.13
N CYS A 281 -0.02 -1.02 15.31
CA CYS A 281 0.38 -2.31 15.84
C CYS A 281 -0.75 -3.01 16.58
N SER A 282 -0.92 -4.28 16.31
CA SER A 282 -1.84 -5.15 17.04
C SER A 282 -1.17 -5.75 18.28
N GLU A 283 -1.91 -5.90 19.37
CA GLU A 283 -1.40 -6.55 20.58
C GLU A 283 -1.38 -8.08 20.45
N SER A 284 -0.36 -8.71 21.05
CA SER A 284 -0.24 -10.15 21.20
C SER A 284 -0.06 -10.49 22.69
N TYR A 285 -1.09 -11.09 23.28
CA TYR A 285 -1.08 -11.44 24.70
C TYR A 285 0.13 -12.30 25.09
N TRP A 286 0.47 -13.30 24.28
CA TRP A 286 1.58 -14.21 24.58
C TRP A 286 2.94 -13.51 24.52
N VAL A 287 3.17 -12.70 23.51
CA VAL A 287 4.42 -11.93 23.33
C VAL A 287 4.58 -10.91 24.45
N LYS A 288 3.48 -10.26 24.87
CA LYS A 288 3.44 -9.33 26.00
C LYS A 288 3.82 -10.01 27.31
N LYS A 289 3.31 -11.23 27.54
CA LYS A 289 3.63 -12.03 28.73
C LYS A 289 5.09 -12.47 28.79
N VAL A 290 5.69 -12.85 27.67
CA VAL A 290 7.05 -13.44 27.60
C VAL A 290 8.14 -12.37 27.50
N PHE A 291 7.95 -11.35 26.67
CA PHE A 291 8.98 -10.37 26.34
C PHE A 291 8.65 -8.94 26.80
N GLY A 292 7.46 -8.71 27.34
CA GLY A 292 7.01 -7.37 27.76
C GLY A 292 6.77 -6.40 26.60
N VAL A 293 6.58 -6.91 25.36
CA VAL A 293 6.31 -6.13 24.17
C VAL A 293 4.95 -6.51 23.57
N SER A 294 4.25 -5.55 22.94
CA SER A 294 2.91 -5.79 22.36
C SER A 294 2.93 -6.73 21.15
N GLY A 295 4.06 -6.81 20.45
CA GLY A 295 4.27 -7.64 19.25
C GLY A 295 5.70 -7.56 18.77
N VAL A 296 6.07 -8.33 17.74
CA VAL A 296 7.42 -8.31 17.16
C VAL A 296 7.37 -7.86 15.70
N SER A 297 6.65 -8.54 14.82
CA SER A 297 6.72 -8.31 13.38
C SER A 297 6.32 -6.88 12.96
N GLU A 298 5.20 -6.36 13.44
CA GLU A 298 4.74 -5.00 13.09
C GLU A 298 5.68 -3.91 13.65
N PRO A 299 6.03 -3.91 14.96
CA PRO A 299 6.96 -2.91 15.48
C PRO A 299 8.35 -3.01 14.85
N ALA A 300 8.87 -4.21 14.59
CA ALA A 300 10.18 -4.38 13.96
C ALA A 300 10.18 -3.82 12.52
N ALA A 301 9.12 -4.08 11.74
CA ALA A 301 8.98 -3.51 10.40
C ALA A 301 8.94 -1.98 10.42
N LEU A 302 8.13 -1.39 11.30
CA LEU A 302 7.97 0.07 11.41
C LEU A 302 9.26 0.75 11.89
N LEU A 303 9.88 0.23 12.96
CA LEU A 303 11.14 0.78 13.50
C LEU A 303 12.28 0.72 12.49
N SER A 304 12.37 -0.37 11.75
CA SER A 304 13.39 -0.56 10.71
C SER A 304 13.11 0.31 9.47
N ALA A 305 11.85 0.49 9.08
CA ALA A 305 11.49 1.36 7.96
C ALA A 305 11.75 2.85 8.26
N GLY A 306 11.76 3.25 9.52
CA GLY A 306 12.13 4.61 9.95
C GLY A 306 10.99 5.42 10.53
N LYS A 307 11.27 6.72 10.76
CA LYS A 307 10.31 7.65 11.35
C LYS A 307 9.09 7.81 10.43
N ASP A 308 7.90 7.85 11.03
CA ASP A 308 6.62 8.02 10.33
C ASP A 308 6.32 6.94 9.28
N ALA A 309 6.98 5.77 9.39
CA ALA A 309 6.71 4.62 8.53
C ALA A 309 5.26 4.15 8.65
N LYS A 310 4.75 3.53 7.60
CA LYS A 310 3.38 3.01 7.56
C LYS A 310 3.38 1.51 7.31
N LEU A 311 2.52 0.78 8.03
CA LEU A 311 2.19 -0.59 7.67
C LEU A 311 1.44 -0.58 6.33
N ILE A 312 1.86 -1.46 5.43
CA ILE A 312 1.14 -1.78 4.20
C ILE A 312 0.50 -3.16 4.26
N PHE A 313 0.96 -3.99 5.22
CA PHE A 313 0.43 -5.30 5.50
C PHE A 313 0.50 -5.56 7.03
N ARG A 314 -0.67 -5.75 7.66
CA ARG A 314 -0.75 -6.12 9.08
C ARG A 314 -0.17 -7.52 9.28
N LYS A 315 0.24 -7.84 10.50
CA LYS A 315 0.77 -9.16 10.80
C LYS A 315 -0.18 -10.28 10.37
N LYS A 316 0.35 -11.23 9.64
CA LYS A 316 -0.29 -12.50 9.30
C LYS A 316 0.53 -13.64 9.90
N ALA A 317 -0.15 -14.53 10.60
CA ALA A 317 0.49 -15.75 11.11
C ALA A 317 0.36 -16.85 10.04
N LEU A 318 1.48 -17.39 9.61
CA LEU A 318 1.59 -18.47 8.64
C LEU A 318 2.44 -19.57 9.29
N ASN A 319 1.82 -20.70 9.64
CA ASN A 319 2.47 -21.80 10.36
C ASN A 319 3.13 -21.30 11.67
N LYS A 320 4.45 -21.22 11.71
CA LYS A 320 5.27 -20.82 12.87
C LYS A 320 5.90 -19.42 12.72
N VAL A 321 5.53 -18.70 11.65
CA VAL A 321 6.07 -17.38 11.29
C VAL A 321 4.96 -16.35 11.33
N THR A 322 5.27 -15.16 11.83
CA THR A 322 4.43 -13.98 11.67
C THR A 322 5.16 -12.97 10.79
N VAL A 323 4.49 -12.47 9.77
CA VAL A 323 5.03 -11.51 8.82
C VAL A 323 4.18 -10.24 8.84
N ALA A 324 4.83 -9.10 8.86
CA ALA A 324 4.22 -7.78 8.63
C ALA A 324 5.11 -6.98 7.67
N VAL A 325 4.54 -6.05 6.94
CA VAL A 325 5.32 -5.22 6.00
C VAL A 325 5.06 -3.76 6.26
N ALA A 326 6.13 -2.98 6.38
CA ALA A 326 6.10 -1.54 6.50
C ALA A 326 6.90 -0.86 5.39
N VAL A 327 6.53 0.36 5.08
CA VAL A 327 7.23 1.22 4.13
C VAL A 327 7.56 2.57 4.76
N ALA A 328 8.75 3.08 4.46
CA ALA A 328 9.15 4.41 4.86
C ALA A 328 8.18 5.46 4.27
N ASN A 329 7.89 6.52 5.02
CA ASN A 329 7.08 7.62 4.51
C ASN A 329 7.85 8.48 3.50
N HIS A 330 9.16 8.64 3.77
CA HIS A 330 10.11 9.36 2.90
C HIS A 330 11.20 8.40 2.43
N PRO A 331 11.89 8.73 1.30
CA PRO A 331 13.02 7.94 0.81
C PRO A 331 14.18 7.91 1.80
#